data_b968e788715670df57d61d191f9bfcd5
#
_entry.id   b968e788715670df57d61d191f9bfcd5
#
_cell.length_a   1.000
_cell.length_b   1.000
_cell.length_c   1.000
_cell.angle_alpha   90.00
_cell.angle_beta   90.00
_cell.angle_gamma   90.00
#
_symmetry.space_group_name_H-M   'P 1'
#
loop_
_entity.id
_entity.type
_entity.pdbx_description
1 polymer ?
#
loop_
_entity_poly.entity_id
_entity_poly.type
_entity_poly.pdbx_seq_one_letter_code
_entity_poly.pdbx_strand_id
1 'polypeptide(L)'
;MQAAKTSHVRSVAAPLIMYGTAWKEDRTQALVLEAIAAGFRAFDTANQRKHYVEEEVGAAVRAAIASGTVTREDLFLQTKFTYQHGQDYRLPYDPDCDLTTQVRQSIASSLEHLGVTRIDSYILHGPSKSSGLGQADWQTWKTQSMEVWLACSELVTSLSTSSIPSSVVCG
;
A
#
# COMPACT_ATOMS: atom_id res chain seq x y z
N MET A 1 -14.01 -1.40 -37.10
CA MET A 1 -13.14 -0.42 -36.39
C MET A 1 -13.57 -0.38 -34.92
N GLN A 2 -12.81 -1.01 -34.02
CA GLN A 2 -13.09 -1.06 -32.59
C GLN A 2 -12.40 0.15 -31.96
N ALA A 3 -13.19 1.03 -31.35
CA ALA A 3 -12.67 2.19 -30.64
C ALA A 3 -11.87 1.72 -29.43
N ALA A 4 -10.61 2.13 -29.34
CA ALA A 4 -9.77 1.90 -28.18
C ALA A 4 -10.41 2.57 -26.96
N LYS A 5 -10.79 1.78 -25.95
CA LYS A 5 -11.21 2.30 -24.64
C LYS A 5 -9.97 2.94 -23.98
N THR A 6 -9.90 4.26 -24.01
CA THR A 6 -8.97 5.02 -23.18
C THR A 6 -9.38 4.83 -21.72
N SER A 7 -8.65 4.02 -20.99
CA SER A 7 -8.76 3.95 -19.55
C SER A 7 -8.23 5.28 -18.97
N HIS A 8 -9.14 6.10 -18.43
CA HIS A 8 -8.75 7.25 -17.64
C HIS A 8 -8.11 6.75 -16.32
N VAL A 9 -6.81 6.61 -16.31
CA VAL A 9 -6.06 6.56 -15.06
C VAL A 9 -6.29 7.92 -14.41
N ARG A 10 -7.02 7.94 -13.29
CA ARG A 10 -7.07 9.13 -12.44
C ARG A 10 -5.63 9.41 -12.02
N SER A 11 -5.03 10.45 -12.58
CA SER A 11 -3.78 10.98 -12.05
C SER A 11 -4.11 11.63 -10.70
N VAL A 12 -3.98 10.89 -9.63
CA VAL A 12 -3.99 11.49 -8.30
C VAL A 12 -2.73 12.33 -8.24
N ALA A 13 -2.86 13.65 -8.16
CA ALA A 13 -1.72 14.53 -8.02
C ALA A 13 -0.99 14.15 -6.72
N ALA A 14 0.31 13.83 -6.82
CA ALA A 14 1.08 13.51 -5.65
C ALA A 14 1.11 14.74 -4.71
N PRO A 15 0.84 14.56 -3.41
CA PRO A 15 0.82 15.66 -2.46
C PRO A 15 2.22 16.24 -2.29
N LEU A 16 2.30 17.55 -2.00
CA LEU A 16 3.57 18.24 -1.75
C LEU A 16 4.24 17.79 -0.45
N ILE A 17 3.45 17.37 0.54
CA ILE A 17 3.92 16.96 1.87
C ILE A 17 3.16 15.70 2.29
N MET A 18 3.89 14.73 2.83
CA MET A 18 3.34 13.49 3.38
C MET A 18 3.74 13.37 4.86
N TYR A 19 2.82 12.88 5.68
CA TYR A 19 3.10 12.54 7.07
C TYR A 19 3.70 11.14 7.17
N GLY A 20 4.94 11.04 7.66
CA GLY A 20 5.63 9.76 7.85
C GLY A 20 5.25 9.09 9.16
N THR A 21 4.93 7.79 9.13
CA THR A 21 4.46 7.03 10.29
C THR A 21 5.51 6.13 10.93
N ALA A 22 6.77 6.16 10.47
CA ALA A 22 7.85 5.39 11.06
C ALA A 22 8.11 5.72 12.53
N TRP A 23 8.43 4.72 13.35
CA TRP A 23 8.84 4.89 14.76
C TRP A 23 7.80 5.55 15.67
N LYS A 24 6.51 5.40 15.36
CA LYS A 24 5.41 5.93 16.16
C LYS A 24 4.85 4.90 17.14
N GLU A 25 5.06 3.62 16.86
CA GLU A 25 4.63 2.48 17.68
C GLU A 25 3.15 2.57 18.07
N ASP A 26 2.83 2.43 19.35
CA ASP A 26 1.48 2.52 19.93
C ASP A 26 0.82 3.91 19.79
N ARG A 27 1.60 4.93 19.47
CA ARG A 27 1.09 6.30 19.24
C ARG A 27 0.66 6.53 17.78
N THR A 28 0.86 5.56 16.89
CA THR A 28 0.63 5.74 15.45
C THR A 28 -0.79 6.22 15.16
N GLN A 29 -1.80 5.57 15.71
CA GLN A 29 -3.20 5.97 15.48
C GLN A 29 -3.49 7.40 15.93
N ALA A 30 -3.11 7.74 17.15
CA ALA A 30 -3.34 9.08 17.71
C ALA A 30 -2.66 10.17 16.88
N LEU A 31 -1.39 9.97 16.52
CA LEU A 31 -0.61 10.92 15.73
C LEU A 31 -1.13 11.08 14.30
N VAL A 32 -1.64 10.02 13.67
CA VAL A 32 -2.28 10.10 12.35
C VAL A 32 -3.58 10.90 12.44
N LEU A 33 -4.39 10.69 13.48
CA LEU A 33 -5.62 11.49 13.70
C LEU A 33 -5.29 12.97 13.92
N GLU A 34 -4.27 13.28 14.71
CA GLU A 34 -3.79 14.67 14.91
C GLU A 34 -3.31 15.28 13.60
N ALA A 35 -2.57 14.52 12.77
CA ALA A 35 -2.12 14.97 11.46
C ALA A 35 -3.30 15.26 10.52
N ILE A 36 -4.33 14.40 10.51
CA ILE A 36 -5.57 14.64 9.74
C ILE A 36 -6.25 15.94 10.22
N ALA A 37 -6.36 16.13 11.53
CA ALA A 37 -6.95 17.33 12.13
C ALA A 37 -6.13 18.59 11.79
N ALA A 38 -4.81 18.48 11.70
CA ALA A 38 -3.90 19.54 11.26
C ALA A 38 -3.93 19.81 9.74
N GLY A 39 -4.70 19.04 8.98
CA GLY A 39 -4.87 19.25 7.54
C GLY A 39 -4.00 18.36 6.64
N PHE A 40 -3.22 17.43 7.19
CA PHE A 40 -2.53 16.45 6.36
C PHE A 40 -3.54 15.54 5.67
N ARG A 41 -3.27 15.21 4.39
CA ARG A 41 -4.09 14.31 3.56
C ARG A 41 -3.26 13.21 2.91
N ALA A 42 -1.96 13.19 3.12
CA ALA A 42 -1.06 12.17 2.61
C ALA A 42 -0.27 11.51 3.74
N PHE A 43 -0.22 10.19 3.72
CA PHE A 43 0.41 9.37 4.75
C PHE A 43 1.34 8.35 4.12
N ASP A 44 2.56 8.28 4.66
CA ASP A 44 3.60 7.35 4.26
C ASP A 44 3.78 6.29 5.36
N THR A 45 3.54 5.04 5.00
CA THR A 45 3.77 3.87 5.86
C THR A 45 4.56 2.80 5.12
N ALA A 46 4.75 1.63 5.72
CA ALA A 46 5.37 0.47 5.07
C ALA A 46 4.91 -0.83 5.74
N ASN A 47 4.80 -1.90 4.93
CA ASN A 47 4.63 -3.24 5.46
C ASN A 47 5.96 -3.78 6.01
N GLN A 48 6.43 -3.12 7.06
CA GLN A 48 7.66 -3.44 7.78
C GLN A 48 7.42 -3.24 9.28
N ARG A 49 7.01 -4.31 9.94
CA ARG A 49 6.57 -4.29 11.34
C ARG A 49 7.68 -3.91 12.34
N LYS A 50 8.91 -3.88 11.89
CA LYS A 50 10.04 -3.43 12.70
C LYS A 50 9.95 -1.94 13.06
N HIS A 51 9.40 -1.11 12.17
CA HIS A 51 9.41 0.35 12.32
C HIS A 51 8.04 1.01 12.07
N TYR A 52 7.06 0.24 11.56
CA TYR A 52 5.75 0.76 11.16
C TYR A 52 4.62 -0.12 11.72
N VAL A 53 3.47 0.50 11.94
CA VAL A 53 2.24 -0.20 12.36
C VAL A 53 1.11 0.22 11.42
N GLU A 54 0.98 -0.48 10.26
CA GLU A 54 -0.02 -0.16 9.25
C GLU A 54 -1.45 -0.29 9.78
N GLU A 55 -1.70 -1.24 10.66
CA GLU A 55 -3.01 -1.47 11.28
C GLU A 55 -3.51 -0.22 12.03
N GLU A 56 -2.60 0.47 12.72
CA GLU A 56 -2.90 1.70 13.46
C GLU A 56 -3.15 2.88 12.50
N VAL A 57 -2.42 2.94 11.38
CA VAL A 57 -2.73 3.92 10.30
C VAL A 57 -4.12 3.65 9.75
N GLY A 58 -4.44 2.39 9.46
CA GLY A 58 -5.77 1.97 8.99
C GLY A 58 -6.87 2.30 9.99
N ALA A 59 -6.64 2.08 11.29
CA ALA A 59 -7.59 2.43 12.34
C ALA A 59 -7.87 3.93 12.37
N ALA A 60 -6.84 4.77 12.27
CA ALA A 60 -6.98 6.22 12.21
C ALA A 60 -7.77 6.68 10.97
N VAL A 61 -7.44 6.13 9.80
CA VAL A 61 -8.14 6.43 8.54
C VAL A 61 -9.62 6.08 8.65
N ARG A 62 -9.95 4.87 9.11
CA ARG A 62 -11.36 4.45 9.30
C ARG A 62 -12.11 5.36 10.29
N ALA A 63 -11.48 5.71 11.41
CA ALA A 63 -12.08 6.60 12.39
C ALA A 63 -12.36 8.00 11.83
N ALA A 64 -11.42 8.56 11.06
CA ALA A 64 -11.56 9.88 10.44
C ALA A 64 -12.65 9.89 9.35
N ILE A 65 -12.78 8.81 8.58
CA ILE A 65 -13.86 8.65 7.59
C ILE A 65 -15.21 8.48 8.31
N ALA A 66 -15.29 7.64 9.32
CA ALA A 66 -16.52 7.40 10.08
C ALA A 66 -17.04 8.66 10.78
N SER A 67 -16.15 9.54 11.24
CA SER A 67 -16.53 10.83 11.83
C SER A 67 -16.92 11.91 10.81
N GLY A 68 -16.75 11.64 9.51
CA GLY A 68 -17.00 12.60 8.44
C GLY A 68 -15.93 13.70 8.32
N THR A 69 -14.78 13.55 8.98
CA THR A 69 -13.68 14.53 8.92
C THR A 69 -13.01 14.53 7.52
N VAL A 70 -12.91 13.37 6.90
CA VAL A 70 -12.37 13.17 5.55
C VAL A 70 -13.15 12.07 4.83
N THR A 71 -13.04 12.01 3.50
CA THR A 71 -13.42 10.85 2.69
C THR A 71 -12.18 10.06 2.29
N ARG A 72 -12.34 8.83 1.77
CA ARG A 72 -11.20 8.05 1.22
C ARG A 72 -10.55 8.76 0.04
N GLU A 73 -11.32 9.49 -0.75
CA GLU A 73 -10.88 10.25 -1.92
C GLU A 73 -10.03 11.48 -1.56
N ASP A 74 -10.18 12.00 -0.36
CA ASP A 74 -9.35 13.10 0.16
C ASP A 74 -7.95 12.64 0.56
N LEU A 75 -7.74 11.33 0.74
CA LEU A 75 -6.52 10.76 1.29
C LEU A 75 -5.63 10.14 0.21
N PHE A 76 -4.33 10.40 0.33
CA PHE A 76 -3.27 9.71 -0.41
C PHE A 76 -2.51 8.79 0.54
N LEU A 77 -2.61 7.48 0.32
CA LEU A 77 -1.96 6.46 1.14
C LEU A 77 -0.83 5.82 0.36
N GLN A 78 0.39 5.95 0.88
CA GLN A 78 1.57 5.28 0.35
C GLN A 78 2.05 4.21 1.31
N THR A 79 2.36 3.04 0.77
CA THR A 79 3.07 1.99 1.52
C THR A 79 4.19 1.38 0.68
N LYS A 80 4.91 0.40 1.24
CA LYS A 80 6.17 -0.06 0.65
C LYS A 80 6.32 -1.57 0.75
N PHE A 81 6.87 -2.16 -0.32
CA PHE A 81 7.47 -3.49 -0.24
C PHE A 81 8.86 -3.40 0.41
N THR A 82 9.10 -4.25 1.38
CA THR A 82 10.41 -4.37 2.04
C THR A 82 10.92 -5.79 1.90
N TYR A 83 12.13 -5.95 1.35
CA TYR A 83 12.79 -7.25 1.28
C TYR A 83 13.03 -7.87 2.67
N GLN A 84 13.19 -9.20 2.72
CA GLN A 84 13.36 -9.96 3.95
C GLN A 84 14.47 -9.41 4.85
N HIS A 85 15.62 -8.99 4.31
CA HIS A 85 16.72 -8.43 5.10
C HIS A 85 16.38 -7.11 5.81
N GLY A 86 15.35 -6.40 5.36
CA GLY A 86 14.84 -5.18 6.00
C GLY A 86 13.70 -5.43 6.98
N GLN A 87 13.22 -6.66 7.09
CA GLN A 87 12.15 -7.07 8.00
C GLN A 87 12.68 -7.56 9.35
N ASP A 88 11.77 -7.85 10.27
CA ASP A 88 12.02 -8.73 11.41
C ASP A 88 11.40 -10.13 11.14
N TYR A 89 11.13 -10.92 12.17
CA TYR A 89 10.55 -12.25 12.04
C TYR A 89 9.08 -12.26 11.55
N ARG A 90 8.40 -11.11 11.53
CA ARG A 90 6.99 -10.94 11.12
C ARG A 90 6.93 -10.56 9.65
N LEU A 91 7.11 -11.53 8.79
CA LEU A 91 7.06 -11.30 7.34
C LEU A 91 5.62 -11.17 6.85
N PRO A 92 5.32 -10.21 5.96
CA PRO A 92 4.01 -10.05 5.32
C PRO A 92 3.84 -10.97 4.09
N TYR A 93 4.75 -11.86 3.85
CA TYR A 93 4.80 -12.79 2.72
C TYR A 93 5.58 -14.04 3.08
N ASP A 94 5.38 -15.10 2.29
CA ASP A 94 6.15 -16.34 2.39
C ASP A 94 7.53 -16.14 1.71
N PRO A 95 8.64 -16.25 2.47
CA PRO A 95 9.98 -16.05 1.93
C PRO A 95 10.43 -17.13 0.93
N ASP A 96 9.77 -18.27 0.90
CA ASP A 96 10.08 -19.39 0.02
C ASP A 96 9.41 -19.25 -1.37
N CYS A 97 8.45 -18.32 -1.50
CA CYS A 97 7.83 -18.00 -2.78
C CYS A 97 8.75 -17.19 -3.69
N ASP A 98 8.43 -17.18 -4.99
CA ASP A 98 9.09 -16.27 -5.92
C ASP A 98 8.80 -14.79 -5.59
N LEU A 99 9.67 -13.91 -6.07
CA LEU A 99 9.63 -12.48 -5.75
C LEU A 99 8.30 -11.82 -6.16
N THR A 100 7.70 -12.21 -7.28
CA THR A 100 6.42 -11.68 -7.73
C THR A 100 5.31 -12.03 -6.75
N THR A 101 5.29 -13.27 -6.28
CA THR A 101 4.35 -13.75 -5.25
C THR A 101 4.56 -13.04 -3.92
N GLN A 102 5.80 -12.85 -3.47
CA GLN A 102 6.11 -12.09 -2.25
C GLN A 102 5.57 -10.65 -2.32
N VAL A 103 5.75 -9.97 -3.45
CA VAL A 103 5.24 -8.60 -3.65
C VAL A 103 3.71 -8.58 -3.61
N ARG A 104 3.04 -9.55 -4.24
CA ARG A 104 1.57 -9.68 -4.21
C ARG A 104 1.02 -9.96 -2.82
N GLN A 105 1.64 -10.86 -2.09
CA GLN A 105 1.27 -11.14 -0.69
C GLN A 105 1.46 -9.90 0.19
N SER A 106 2.56 -9.17 0.02
CA SER A 106 2.83 -7.97 0.78
C SER A 106 1.81 -6.85 0.51
N ILE A 107 1.42 -6.61 -0.74
CA ILE A 107 0.39 -5.59 -1.04
C ILE A 107 -0.99 -6.01 -0.53
N ALA A 108 -1.35 -7.30 -0.62
CA ALA A 108 -2.60 -7.81 -0.07
C ALA A 108 -2.66 -7.63 1.45
N SER A 109 -1.58 -7.95 2.15
CA SER A 109 -1.42 -7.69 3.59
C SER A 109 -1.55 -6.20 3.94
N SER A 110 -0.93 -5.30 3.15
CA SER A 110 -1.05 -3.85 3.36
C SER A 110 -2.48 -3.35 3.18
N LEU A 111 -3.20 -3.83 2.18
CA LEU A 111 -4.62 -3.49 1.96
C LEU A 111 -5.49 -3.92 3.15
N GLU A 112 -5.23 -5.11 3.71
CA GLU A 112 -5.91 -5.61 4.90
C GLU A 112 -5.59 -4.76 6.13
N HIS A 113 -4.33 -4.49 6.42
CA HIS A 113 -3.89 -3.67 7.56
C HIS A 113 -4.50 -2.27 7.50
N LEU A 114 -4.41 -1.62 6.35
CA LEU A 114 -4.96 -0.29 6.14
C LEU A 114 -6.50 -0.28 6.11
N GLY A 115 -7.13 -1.42 5.85
CA GLY A 115 -8.58 -1.55 5.73
C GLY A 115 -9.15 -0.79 4.54
N VAL A 116 -8.43 -0.80 3.42
CA VAL A 116 -8.81 -0.10 2.19
C VAL A 116 -8.77 -1.05 0.99
N THR A 117 -9.53 -0.72 -0.03
CA THR A 117 -9.53 -1.48 -1.30
C THR A 117 -8.50 -0.95 -2.30
N ARG A 118 -7.89 0.21 -2.02
CA ARG A 118 -6.94 0.87 -2.91
C ARG A 118 -5.83 1.56 -2.11
N ILE A 119 -4.60 1.39 -2.57
CA ILE A 119 -3.42 2.16 -2.17
C ILE A 119 -3.08 3.12 -3.31
N ASP A 120 -2.74 4.37 -3.00
CA ASP A 120 -2.48 5.40 -4.00
C ASP A 120 -1.04 5.37 -4.51
N SER A 121 -0.11 4.88 -3.70
CA SER A 121 1.30 4.68 -4.05
C SER A 121 1.89 3.46 -3.35
N TYR A 122 2.51 2.58 -4.11
CA TYR A 122 3.22 1.41 -3.60
C TYR A 122 4.65 1.43 -4.13
N ILE A 123 5.62 1.57 -3.24
CA ILE A 123 7.02 1.78 -3.61
C ILE A 123 7.95 0.71 -3.05
N LEU A 124 9.13 0.57 -3.64
CA LEU A 124 10.22 -0.23 -3.12
C LEU A 124 10.89 0.52 -1.96
N HIS A 125 10.93 -0.08 -0.76
CA HIS A 125 11.44 0.56 0.46
C HIS A 125 12.96 0.76 0.43
N GLY A 126 13.67 -0.13 -0.26
CA GLY A 126 15.10 -0.06 -0.44
C GLY A 126 15.57 -1.13 -1.42
N PRO A 127 16.82 -1.07 -1.87
CA PRO A 127 17.34 -2.01 -2.85
C PRO A 127 17.50 -3.42 -2.26
N SER A 128 17.47 -4.44 -3.12
CA SER A 128 17.71 -5.84 -2.76
C SER A 128 19.13 -6.10 -2.26
N LYS A 129 20.07 -5.25 -2.65
CA LYS A 129 21.50 -5.31 -2.28
C LYS A 129 22.04 -3.92 -1.95
N SER A 130 23.00 -3.85 -1.06
CA SER A 130 23.68 -2.60 -0.68
C SER A 130 24.45 -1.91 -1.82
N SER A 131 24.72 -2.63 -2.91
CA SER A 131 25.46 -2.13 -4.08
C SER A 131 24.63 -1.33 -5.09
N GLY A 132 23.37 -0.97 -4.75
CA GLY A 132 22.46 -0.24 -5.63
C GLY A 132 21.39 -1.13 -6.28
N LEU A 133 20.64 -0.57 -7.22
CA LEU A 133 19.52 -1.25 -7.87
C LEU A 133 20.00 -2.37 -8.80
N GLY A 134 19.44 -3.56 -8.64
CA GLY A 134 19.72 -4.75 -9.43
C GLY A 134 18.49 -5.26 -10.19
N GLN A 135 18.66 -6.41 -10.85
CA GLN A 135 17.59 -7.03 -11.64
C GLN A 135 16.35 -7.37 -10.78
N ALA A 136 16.55 -7.83 -9.53
CA ALA A 136 15.45 -8.11 -8.60
C ALA A 136 14.63 -6.86 -8.29
N ASP A 137 15.30 -5.70 -8.15
CA ASP A 137 14.64 -4.43 -7.86
C ASP A 137 13.76 -3.97 -9.03
N TRP A 138 14.25 -4.12 -10.26
CA TRP A 138 13.47 -3.85 -11.47
C TRP A 138 12.26 -4.77 -11.62
N GLN A 139 12.42 -6.07 -11.28
CA GLN A 139 11.29 -7.02 -11.29
C GLN A 139 10.26 -6.64 -10.23
N THR A 140 10.69 -6.33 -9.02
CA THR A 140 9.83 -5.87 -7.94
C THR A 140 9.05 -4.62 -8.37
N TRP A 141 9.73 -3.62 -8.90
CA TRP A 141 9.11 -2.38 -9.37
C TRP A 141 8.07 -2.61 -10.47
N LYS A 142 8.34 -3.50 -11.42
CA LYS A 142 7.36 -3.87 -12.46
C LYS A 142 6.13 -4.53 -11.86
N THR A 143 6.31 -5.47 -10.93
CA THR A 143 5.19 -6.13 -10.24
C THR A 143 4.37 -5.13 -9.45
N GLN A 144 4.99 -4.25 -8.67
CA GLN A 144 4.33 -3.19 -7.92
C GLN A 144 3.48 -2.30 -8.84
N SER A 145 4.04 -1.86 -9.97
CA SER A 145 3.34 -1.01 -10.93
C SER A 145 2.11 -1.70 -11.54
N MET A 146 2.22 -3.01 -11.83
CA MET A 146 1.11 -3.81 -12.36
C MET A 146 0.02 -4.02 -11.31
N GLU A 147 0.36 -4.36 -10.07
CA GLU A 147 -0.63 -4.62 -9.01
C GLU A 147 -1.40 -3.35 -8.64
N VAL A 148 -0.73 -2.20 -8.54
CA VAL A 148 -1.41 -0.92 -8.30
C VAL A 148 -2.32 -0.57 -9.47
N TRP A 149 -1.90 -0.82 -10.71
CA TRP A 149 -2.72 -0.58 -11.90
C TRP A 149 -3.94 -1.51 -11.95
N LEU A 150 -3.78 -2.81 -11.64
CA LEU A 150 -4.86 -3.79 -11.60
C LEU A 150 -5.89 -3.42 -10.51
N ALA A 151 -5.45 -3.08 -9.30
CA ALA A 151 -6.34 -2.63 -8.23
C ALA A 151 -7.14 -1.38 -8.62
N CYS A 152 -6.54 -0.46 -9.40
CA CYS A 152 -7.25 0.69 -9.95
C CYS A 152 -8.24 0.33 -11.08
N SER A 153 -7.97 -0.73 -11.85
CA SER A 153 -8.81 -1.13 -12.99
C SER A 153 -9.99 -2.02 -12.58
N GLU A 154 -9.86 -2.83 -11.54
CA GLU A 154 -10.94 -3.67 -11.00
C GLU A 154 -12.05 -2.85 -10.35
N LEU A 155 -11.73 -1.67 -9.80
CA LEU A 155 -12.75 -0.71 -9.32
C LEU A 155 -13.67 -0.21 -10.45
N VAL A 156 -13.26 -0.31 -11.70
CA VAL A 156 -14.12 0.04 -12.87
C VAL A 156 -15.02 -1.14 -13.27
N THR A 157 -14.66 -2.37 -12.90
CA THR A 157 -15.40 -3.60 -13.28
C THR A 157 -16.21 -4.20 -12.15
N SER A 158 -15.93 -3.92 -10.88
CA SER A 158 -16.56 -4.55 -9.72
C SER A 158 -17.75 -3.80 -9.11
N LEU A 159 -18.47 -2.98 -9.89
CA LEU A 159 -19.88 -2.71 -9.60
C LEU A 159 -20.77 -3.96 -9.80
N SER A 160 -20.17 -5.11 -10.09
CA SER A 160 -20.86 -6.41 -10.12
C SER A 160 -19.94 -7.51 -9.59
N THR A 161 -20.33 -8.07 -8.45
CA THR A 161 -19.92 -9.34 -7.82
C THR A 161 -18.65 -9.38 -6.98
N SER A 162 -18.89 -9.68 -5.73
CA SER A 162 -18.07 -10.06 -4.59
C SER A 162 -16.99 -11.13 -4.84
N SER A 163 -15.97 -11.01 -4.02
CA SER A 163 -14.98 -11.96 -3.52
C SER A 163 -13.57 -11.86 -4.08
N ILE A 164 -12.70 -11.30 -3.22
CA ILE A 164 -11.24 -11.46 -3.34
C ILE A 164 -10.92 -12.91 -2.92
N PRO A 165 -10.18 -13.70 -3.71
CA PRO A 165 -9.76 -15.02 -3.27
C PRO A 165 -8.67 -14.90 -2.21
N SER A 166 -8.97 -15.39 -1.02
CA SER A 166 -8.08 -15.43 0.15
C SER A 166 -7.13 -16.63 0.08
N SER A 167 -6.29 -16.76 -0.96
CA SER A 167 -5.09 -17.60 -0.91
C SER A 167 -4.29 -17.51 -2.21
N VAL A 168 -3.26 -16.68 -2.24
CA VAL A 168 -2.14 -16.88 -3.17
C VAL A 168 -1.21 -17.86 -2.47
N VAL A 169 -1.36 -19.14 -2.76
CA VAL A 169 -0.51 -20.22 -2.24
C VAL A 169 0.63 -20.45 -3.23
N CYS A 170 1.84 -20.68 -2.72
CA CYS A 170 2.96 -21.15 -3.54
C CYS A 170 2.63 -22.53 -4.12
N GLY A 171 2.68 -22.68 -5.44
CA GLY A 171 2.59 -23.93 -6.17
C GLY A 171 3.96 -24.49 -6.52
#